data_8d11a1180732aed84fb300a7bc91af91
#
_entry.id   8d11a1180732aed84fb300a7bc91af91
#
_cell.length_a   1.000
_cell.length_b   1.000
_cell.length_c   1.000
_cell.angle_alpha   90.00
_cell.angle_beta   90.00
_cell.angle_gamma   90.00
#
_symmetry.space_group_name_H-M   'P 1'
#
loop_
_entity.id
_entity.type
_entity.pdbx_description
1 polymer ?
#
loop_
_entity_poly.entity_id
_entity_poly.type
_entity_poly.pdbx_seq_one_letter_code
_entity_poly.pdbx_strand_id
1 'polypeptide(L)'
;MVAEYLEKNYDRFFASYTALVLSKNYVTKRQSLKLLGEILLDRANFNVMTRYIASEANLKMMMNMLRDKSKNIQFEAFHVFKVRGVRMSGFERKSVLNLSKGLCCKSEKATADRGHLAEEQGEALGFPQGFPQRQGG
;
A
#
# COMPACT_ATOMS: atom_id res chain seq x y z
N MET A 1 -13.03 -11.48 -22.83
CA MET A 1 -13.28 -12.68 -22.03
C MET A 1 -13.27 -12.42 -20.52
N VAL A 2 -12.12 -12.04 -19.92
CA VAL A 2 -12.04 -11.80 -18.45
C VAL A 2 -12.94 -10.65 -18.00
N ALA A 3 -12.97 -9.55 -18.73
CA ALA A 3 -13.81 -8.39 -18.43
C ALA A 3 -15.31 -8.74 -18.41
N GLU A 4 -15.76 -9.48 -19.40
CA GLU A 4 -17.17 -9.93 -19.47
C GLU A 4 -17.55 -10.86 -18.32
N TYR A 5 -16.63 -11.74 -17.92
CA TYR A 5 -16.84 -12.62 -16.77
C TYR A 5 -16.97 -11.82 -15.47
N LEU A 6 -16.07 -10.85 -15.29
CA LEU A 6 -16.08 -9.97 -14.11
C LEU A 6 -17.33 -9.10 -14.04
N GLU A 7 -17.82 -8.61 -15.18
CA GLU A 7 -19.05 -7.84 -15.23
C GLU A 7 -20.29 -8.69 -14.88
N LYS A 8 -20.39 -9.89 -15.45
CA LYS A 8 -21.51 -10.81 -15.20
C LYS A 8 -21.55 -11.36 -13.78
N ASN A 9 -20.39 -11.62 -13.20
CA ASN A 9 -20.25 -12.24 -11.88
C ASN A 9 -19.72 -11.28 -10.82
N TYR A 10 -19.89 -9.98 -11.01
CA TYR A 10 -19.28 -8.93 -10.18
C TYR A 10 -19.51 -9.16 -8.68
N ASP A 11 -20.74 -9.31 -8.25
CA ASP A 11 -21.06 -9.38 -6.82
C ASP A 11 -20.47 -10.64 -6.17
N ARG A 12 -20.58 -11.78 -6.84
CA ARG A 12 -20.04 -13.06 -6.38
C ARG A 12 -18.50 -13.03 -6.31
N PHE A 13 -17.87 -12.50 -7.35
CA PHE A 13 -16.43 -12.40 -7.43
C PHE A 13 -15.86 -11.47 -6.35
N PHE A 14 -16.39 -10.26 -6.25
CA PHE A 14 -15.87 -9.28 -5.29
C PHE A 14 -16.24 -9.59 -3.84
N ALA A 15 -17.32 -10.31 -3.56
CA ALA A 15 -17.59 -10.81 -2.21
C ALA A 15 -16.48 -11.78 -1.74
N SER A 16 -16.12 -12.75 -2.57
CA SER A 16 -15.02 -13.68 -2.28
C SER A 16 -13.66 -12.97 -2.25
N TYR A 17 -13.44 -12.01 -3.15
CA TYR A 17 -12.21 -11.25 -3.26
C TYR A 17 -11.96 -10.36 -2.04
N THR A 18 -13.01 -9.75 -1.51
CA THR A 18 -12.94 -8.95 -0.28
C THR A 18 -12.43 -9.78 0.89
N ALA A 19 -12.82 -11.06 0.99
CA ALA A 19 -12.30 -11.95 2.01
C ALA A 19 -10.78 -12.18 1.89
N LEU A 20 -10.25 -12.24 0.67
CA LEU A 20 -8.80 -12.34 0.43
C LEU A 20 -8.07 -11.05 0.84
N VAL A 21 -8.62 -9.89 0.49
CA VAL A 21 -8.04 -8.59 0.85
C VAL A 21 -8.04 -8.37 2.36
N LEU A 22 -9.05 -8.88 3.06
CA LEU A 22 -9.16 -8.80 4.52
C LEU A 22 -8.47 -9.95 5.24
N SER A 23 -7.78 -10.85 4.53
CA SER A 23 -7.07 -11.98 5.11
C SER A 23 -6.10 -11.56 6.22
N LYS A 24 -5.99 -12.37 7.25
CA LYS A 24 -4.98 -12.20 8.31
C LYS A 24 -3.58 -12.53 7.83
N ASN A 25 -3.45 -13.34 6.78
CA ASN A 25 -2.16 -13.66 6.18
C ASN A 25 -1.64 -12.45 5.40
N TYR A 26 -0.46 -11.96 5.80
CA TYR A 26 0.17 -10.79 5.19
C TYR A 26 0.44 -10.96 3.69
N VAL A 27 0.94 -12.12 3.28
CA VAL A 27 1.27 -12.40 1.87
C VAL A 27 0.00 -12.41 1.01
N THR A 28 -1.04 -13.09 1.46
CA THR A 28 -2.34 -13.14 0.78
C THR A 28 -2.94 -11.74 0.63
N LYS A 29 -2.94 -10.97 1.71
CA LYS A 29 -3.44 -9.59 1.74
C LYS A 29 -2.69 -8.70 0.75
N ARG A 30 -1.36 -8.74 0.76
CA ARG A 30 -0.52 -7.94 -0.13
C ARG A 30 -0.73 -8.31 -1.60
N GLN A 31 -0.69 -9.59 -1.93
CA GLN A 31 -0.84 -10.06 -3.31
C GLN A 31 -2.23 -9.79 -3.86
N SER A 32 -3.26 -9.95 -3.05
CA SER A 32 -4.63 -9.61 -3.46
C SER A 32 -4.80 -8.12 -3.72
N LEU A 33 -4.23 -7.24 -2.90
CA LEU A 33 -4.25 -5.80 -3.14
C LEU A 33 -3.52 -5.41 -4.42
N LYS A 34 -2.35 -5.99 -4.67
CA LYS A 34 -1.58 -5.77 -5.89
C LYS A 34 -2.38 -6.18 -7.13
N LEU A 35 -2.92 -7.39 -7.12
CA LEU A 35 -3.74 -7.90 -8.23
C LEU A 35 -5.00 -7.05 -8.44
N LEU A 36 -5.64 -6.59 -7.37
CA LEU A 36 -6.78 -5.68 -7.46
C LEU A 36 -6.43 -4.39 -8.18
N GLY A 37 -5.28 -3.79 -7.86
CA GLY A 37 -4.77 -2.62 -8.56
C GLY A 37 -4.57 -2.88 -10.06
N GLU A 38 -4.00 -4.00 -10.43
CA GLU A 38 -3.79 -4.40 -11.83
C GLU A 38 -5.12 -4.60 -12.57
N ILE A 39 -6.08 -5.30 -11.96
CA ILE A 39 -7.42 -5.50 -12.53
C ILE A 39 -8.14 -4.17 -12.77
N LEU A 40 -8.06 -3.26 -11.83
CA LEU A 40 -8.75 -1.96 -11.92
C LEU A 40 -8.05 -0.97 -12.86
N LEU A 41 -6.74 -1.14 -13.10
CA LEU A 41 -5.97 -0.31 -14.04
C LEU A 41 -6.14 -0.76 -15.49
N ASP A 42 -6.54 -2.00 -15.71
CA ASP A 42 -6.76 -2.52 -17.05
C ASP A 42 -7.96 -1.80 -17.73
N ARG A 43 -7.69 -1.29 -18.92
CA ARG A 43 -8.71 -0.58 -19.71
C ARG A 43 -9.90 -1.46 -20.11
N ALA A 44 -9.66 -2.75 -20.28
CA ALA A 44 -10.71 -3.72 -20.60
C ALA A 44 -11.73 -3.84 -19.47
N ASN A 45 -11.33 -3.61 -18.23
CA ASN A 45 -12.16 -3.71 -17.03
C ASN A 45 -12.80 -2.37 -16.59
N PHE A 46 -12.95 -1.44 -17.52
CA PHE A 46 -13.44 -0.10 -17.22
C PHE A 46 -14.77 -0.07 -16.46
N ASN A 47 -15.74 -0.87 -16.87
CA ASN A 47 -17.06 -0.93 -16.25
C ASN A 47 -16.98 -1.51 -14.84
N VAL A 48 -16.17 -2.57 -14.67
CA VAL A 48 -15.89 -3.20 -13.38
C VAL A 48 -15.24 -2.19 -12.42
N MET A 49 -14.23 -1.46 -12.91
CA MET A 49 -13.56 -0.42 -12.14
C MET A 49 -14.53 0.68 -11.70
N THR A 50 -15.35 1.20 -12.61
CA THR A 50 -16.33 2.26 -12.30
C THR A 50 -17.31 1.80 -11.21
N ARG A 51 -17.80 0.57 -11.32
CA ARG A 51 -18.68 -0.03 -10.31
C ARG A 51 -17.98 -0.22 -8.97
N TYR A 52 -16.72 -0.66 -8.98
CA TYR A 52 -15.93 -0.88 -7.78
C TYR A 52 -15.66 0.43 -7.01
N ILE A 53 -15.26 1.48 -7.71
CA ILE A 53 -14.96 2.79 -7.09
C ILE A 53 -16.21 3.55 -6.62
N ALA A 54 -17.40 3.25 -7.19
CA ALA A 54 -18.65 3.84 -6.75
C ALA A 54 -19.12 3.28 -5.40
N SER A 55 -18.64 2.11 -5.00
CA SER A 55 -19.01 1.47 -3.73
C SER A 55 -18.35 2.15 -2.54
N GLU A 56 -19.16 2.66 -1.63
CA GLU A 56 -18.70 3.26 -0.37
C GLU A 56 -18.01 2.23 0.55
N ALA A 57 -18.50 0.99 0.58
CA ALA A 57 -17.91 -0.08 1.37
C ALA A 57 -16.48 -0.39 0.93
N ASN A 58 -16.23 -0.45 -0.37
CA ASN A 58 -14.90 -0.63 -0.92
C ASN A 58 -13.97 0.55 -0.59
N LEU A 59 -14.49 1.76 -0.62
CA LEU A 59 -13.74 2.95 -0.22
C LEU A 59 -13.31 2.88 1.25
N LYS A 60 -14.22 2.58 2.14
CA LYS A 60 -13.93 2.45 3.59
C LYS A 60 -12.87 1.37 3.83
N MET A 61 -12.97 0.25 3.13
CA MET A 61 -11.98 -0.83 3.20
C MET A 61 -10.59 -0.35 2.76
N MET A 62 -10.49 0.35 1.63
CA MET A 62 -9.20 0.90 1.15
C MET A 62 -8.62 1.94 2.11
N MET A 63 -9.44 2.79 2.68
CA MET A 63 -8.99 3.76 3.69
C MET A 63 -8.43 3.08 4.96
N ASN A 64 -9.03 1.97 5.38
CA ASN A 64 -8.50 1.17 6.49
C ASN A 64 -7.15 0.52 6.12
N MET A 65 -7.00 0.05 4.87
CA MET A 65 -5.73 -0.50 4.38
C MET A 65 -4.61 0.55 4.30
N LEU A 66 -4.94 1.81 3.99
CA LEU A 66 -3.99 2.93 4.02
C LEU A 66 -3.46 3.24 5.43
N ARG A 67 -4.15 2.78 6.47
CA ARG A 67 -3.75 2.90 7.88
C ARG A 67 -3.11 1.62 8.43
N ASP A 68 -2.89 0.63 7.61
CA ASP A 68 -2.27 -0.63 8.02
C ASP A 68 -0.86 -0.39 8.60
N LYS A 69 -0.41 -1.25 9.49
CA LYS A 69 0.93 -1.17 10.10
C LYS A 69 2.05 -1.41 9.08
N SER A 70 1.76 -2.15 8.02
CA SER A 70 2.72 -2.49 6.98
C SER A 70 2.77 -1.42 5.89
N LYS A 71 3.96 -0.85 5.65
CA LYS A 71 4.19 0.10 4.56
C LYS A 71 3.88 -0.48 3.18
N ASN A 72 4.14 -1.75 2.98
CA ASN A 72 3.85 -2.42 1.71
C ASN A 72 2.34 -2.52 1.45
N ILE A 73 1.55 -2.82 2.48
CA ILE A 73 0.09 -2.82 2.36
C ILE A 73 -0.43 -1.40 2.09
N GLN A 74 0.08 -0.40 2.80
CA GLN A 74 -0.26 1.01 2.55
C GLN A 74 0.03 1.40 1.10
N PHE A 75 1.18 1.00 0.58
CA PHE A 75 1.61 1.30 -0.79
C PHE A 75 0.68 0.68 -1.83
N GLU A 76 0.37 -0.61 -1.71
CA GLU A 76 -0.55 -1.29 -2.62
C GLU A 76 -1.98 -0.71 -2.52
N ALA A 77 -2.46 -0.44 -1.32
CA ALA A 77 -3.76 0.22 -1.11
C ALA A 77 -3.79 1.63 -1.73
N PHE A 78 -2.69 2.37 -1.65
CA PHE A 78 -2.55 3.67 -2.29
C PHE A 78 -2.65 3.59 -3.81
N HIS A 79 -2.07 2.57 -4.43
CA HIS A 79 -2.21 2.33 -5.87
C HIS A 79 -3.67 2.14 -6.27
N VAL A 80 -4.42 1.30 -5.55
CA VAL A 80 -5.86 1.11 -5.78
C VAL A 80 -6.64 2.42 -5.56
N PHE A 81 -6.29 3.15 -4.52
CA PHE A 81 -6.94 4.42 -4.21
C PHE A 81 -6.68 5.52 -5.26
N LYS A 82 -5.48 5.54 -5.83
CA LYS A 82 -5.10 6.46 -6.92
C LYS A 82 -5.93 6.25 -8.18
N VAL A 83 -6.30 5.02 -8.50
CA VAL A 83 -7.20 4.70 -9.63
C VAL A 83 -8.51 5.46 -9.48
N ARG A 84 -9.07 5.50 -8.27
CA ARG A 84 -10.26 6.30 -7.95
C ARG A 84 -10.02 7.79 -8.14
N GLY A 85 -8.92 8.32 -7.62
CA GLY A 85 -8.60 9.76 -7.67
C GLY A 85 -8.42 10.33 -9.07
N VAL A 86 -7.97 9.52 -10.00
CA VAL A 86 -7.79 9.95 -11.41
C VAL A 86 -9.12 10.16 -12.13
N ARG A 87 -10.20 9.49 -11.68
CA ARG A 87 -11.49 9.49 -12.38
C ARG A 87 -12.60 10.31 -11.74
N MET A 88 -12.45 10.66 -10.48
CA MET A 88 -13.47 11.48 -9.82
C MET A 88 -13.34 12.95 -10.24
N SER A 89 -14.49 13.62 -10.44
CA SER A 89 -14.54 15.04 -10.85
C SER A 89 -13.82 15.92 -9.82
N GLY A 90 -13.31 17.06 -10.25
CA GLY A 90 -12.31 17.88 -9.58
C GLY A 90 -12.51 18.24 -8.10
N PHE A 91 -13.71 18.07 -7.55
CA PHE A 91 -13.97 18.37 -6.14
C PHE A 91 -13.49 17.27 -5.18
N GLU A 92 -13.74 16.00 -5.53
CA GLU A 92 -13.29 14.87 -4.69
C GLU A 92 -11.80 14.59 -4.84
N ARG A 93 -11.22 14.98 -5.98
CA ARG A 93 -9.78 14.85 -6.25
C ARG A 93 -8.93 15.60 -5.22
N LYS A 94 -9.36 16.77 -4.75
CA LYS A 94 -8.64 17.57 -3.74
C LYS A 94 -8.59 16.89 -2.37
N SER A 95 -9.69 16.29 -1.93
CA SER A 95 -9.76 15.57 -0.65
C SER A 95 -8.85 14.35 -0.63
N VAL A 96 -8.82 13.59 -1.74
CA VAL A 96 -7.96 12.42 -1.91
C VAL A 96 -6.47 12.81 -1.96
N LEU A 97 -6.15 13.89 -2.69
CA LEU A 97 -4.77 14.38 -2.80
C LEU A 97 -4.24 14.89 -1.44
N ASN A 98 -5.07 15.56 -0.65
CA ASN A 98 -4.68 16.05 0.67
C ASN A 98 -4.46 14.89 1.66
N LEU A 99 -5.27 13.84 1.58
CA LEU A 99 -5.09 12.64 2.41
C LEU A 99 -3.80 11.91 2.04
N SER A 100 -3.49 11.79 0.75
CA SER A 100 -2.26 11.15 0.28
C SER A 100 -1.00 11.95 0.63
N LYS A 101 -1.06 13.28 0.56
CA LYS A 101 0.05 14.16 0.99
C LYS A 101 0.30 14.04 2.49
N GLY A 102 -0.75 13.98 3.31
CA GLY A 102 -0.61 13.80 4.75
C GLY A 102 0.01 12.47 5.16
N LEU A 103 -0.24 11.40 4.41
CA LEU A 103 0.35 10.08 4.61
C LEU A 103 1.80 10.00 4.14
N CYS A 104 2.12 10.62 3.00
CA CYS A 104 3.47 10.67 2.44
C CYS A 104 4.42 11.44 3.37
N CYS A 105 4.01 12.62 3.85
CA CYS A 105 4.83 13.42 4.79
C CYS A 105 5.09 12.72 6.13
N LYS A 106 4.14 11.92 6.63
CA LYS A 106 4.34 11.13 7.86
C LYS A 106 5.31 9.96 7.65
N SER A 107 5.34 9.38 6.45
CA SER A 107 6.25 8.29 6.11
C SER A 107 7.70 8.79 5.98
N GLU A 108 7.93 9.96 5.40
CA GLU A 108 9.28 10.54 5.27
C GLU A 108 9.86 10.94 6.64
N LYS A 109 9.06 11.53 7.53
CA LYS A 109 9.51 11.86 8.89
C LYS A 109 9.86 10.62 9.71
N ALA A 110 9.10 9.54 9.59
CA ALA A 110 9.39 8.29 10.30
C ALA A 110 10.65 7.58 9.80
N THR A 111 11.01 7.73 8.53
CA THR A 111 12.26 7.18 7.96
C THR A 111 13.47 8.03 8.30
N ALA A 112 13.34 9.35 8.36
CA ALA A 112 14.40 10.25 8.81
C ALA A 112 14.76 10.02 10.29
N ASP A 113 13.78 9.83 11.16
CA ASP A 113 13.98 9.52 12.58
C ASP A 113 14.66 8.17 12.79
N ARG A 114 14.36 7.16 12.00
CA ARG A 114 15.05 5.86 12.05
C ARG A 114 16.49 5.92 11.55
N GLY A 115 16.79 6.78 10.58
CA GLY A 115 18.14 7.01 10.10
C GLY A 115 19.02 7.66 11.16
N HIS A 116 18.48 8.62 11.87
CA HIS A 116 19.21 9.33 12.94
C HIS A 116 19.51 8.43 14.14
N LEU A 117 18.57 7.59 14.57
CA LEU A 117 18.76 6.61 15.65
C LEU A 117 19.78 5.51 15.30
N ALA A 118 19.89 5.13 14.01
CA ALA A 118 20.87 4.15 13.56
C ALA A 118 22.30 4.74 13.55
N GLU A 119 22.46 6.02 13.26
CA GLU A 119 23.76 6.71 13.35
C GLU A 119 24.25 6.86 14.79
N GLU A 120 23.38 7.21 15.72
CA GLU A 120 23.76 7.30 17.13
C GLU A 120 24.15 5.93 17.72
N GLN A 121 23.50 4.84 17.30
CA GLN A 121 23.89 3.49 17.74
C GLN A 121 25.19 2.99 17.08
N GLY A 122 25.56 3.51 15.91
CA GLY A 122 26.81 3.21 15.23
C GLY A 122 28.03 3.80 15.94
N GLU A 123 27.91 4.97 16.53
CA GLU A 123 28.98 5.61 17.31
C GLU A 123 29.19 4.97 18.70
N ALA A 124 28.14 4.44 19.31
CA ALA A 124 28.25 3.76 20.62
C ALA A 124 28.92 2.37 20.55
N LEU A 125 29.04 1.79 19.36
CA LEU A 125 29.80 0.57 19.07
C LEU A 125 31.19 0.92 18.51
N GLY A 126 31.92 1.80 19.19
CA GLY A 126 33.32 2.00 18.94
C GLY A 126 34.03 0.67 19.13
N PHE A 127 34.53 0.09 18.04
CA PHE A 127 35.38 -1.08 18.09
C PHE A 127 36.57 -0.80 19.05
N PRO A 128 36.83 -1.65 20.02
CA PRO A 128 38.03 -1.50 20.82
C PRO A 128 39.26 -1.57 19.88
N GLN A 129 39.94 -0.49 19.71
CA GLN A 129 41.22 -0.45 19.03
C GLN A 129 42.23 -1.18 19.90
N GLY A 130 42.49 -2.42 19.57
CA GLY A 130 43.45 -3.20 20.31
C GLY A 130 43.56 -4.63 19.79
N PHE A 131 43.99 -4.81 18.54
CA PHE A 131 44.61 -6.04 18.16
C PHE A 131 46.04 -6.08 18.77
N PRO A 132 46.38 -7.07 19.59
CA PRO A 132 47.76 -7.24 20.01
C PRO A 132 48.58 -7.59 18.77
N GLN A 133 49.54 -6.75 18.47
CA GLN A 133 50.58 -7.03 17.48
C GLN A 133 51.34 -8.26 17.96
N ARG A 134 51.29 -9.36 17.21
CA ARG A 134 52.20 -10.46 17.38
C ARG A 134 53.61 -9.95 17.06
N GLN A 135 54.43 -9.75 18.09
CA GLN A 135 55.85 -9.65 17.91
C GLN A 135 56.33 -11.05 17.57
N GLY A 136 56.76 -11.23 16.33
CA GLY A 136 57.53 -12.37 15.91
C GLY A 136 58.95 -12.25 16.49
N GLY A 137 59.33 -13.25 17.24
CA GLY A 137 60.72 -13.57 17.54
C GLY A 137 61.15 -14.75 16.71
#